data_adfa6313f257d84d313dc6f0cacbddf4
#
_entry.id   adfa6313f257d84d313dc6f0cacbddf4
#
_cell.length_a   1.000
_cell.length_b   1.000
_cell.length_c   1.000
_cell.angle_alpha   90.00
_cell.angle_beta   90.00
_cell.angle_gamma   90.00
#
_symmetry.space_group_name_H-M   'P 1'
#
loop_
_entity.id
_entity.type
_entity.pdbx_description
1 polymer ?
#
loop_
_entity_poly.entity_id
_entity_poly.type
_entity_poly.pdbx_seq_one_letter_code
_entity_poly.pdbx_strand_id
1 'polypeptide(L)'
;MQQNRNTKKLKKVLIVTRVSGFVPQFEMNNVKILQEMGYEVHYAANFNTIVYGEDNKRLDGTGIICHQIDFERSPFSKNVKIAYKQIEELMFNGEYDLIHCHMPMSGVIARVAAQKVRKKTGRKVPVIYTAHGLHFYNGAPIKNWIYYPIERYLARYTDCLILINKEDYKRAGRFPVRGKVEHTMGIGMKLSKYEKYSGKIKGKCERNIYKRFGIIKDDNIIVSVGELSKRKNHMCVIEAMAQL
;
A
#
# COMPACT_ATOMS: atom_id res chain seq x y z
N MET A 1 -7.18 -15.20 48.38
CA MET A 1 -7.55 -15.52 46.99
C MET A 1 -6.88 -14.50 46.07
N GLN A 2 -5.68 -14.83 45.55
CA GLN A 2 -5.02 -13.99 44.54
C GLN A 2 -5.67 -14.28 43.18
N GLN A 3 -6.40 -13.31 42.65
CA GLN A 3 -6.87 -13.35 41.24
C GLN A 3 -5.67 -13.25 40.33
N ASN A 4 -5.28 -14.37 39.73
CA ASN A 4 -4.34 -14.45 38.60
C ASN A 4 -4.97 -13.70 37.41
N ARG A 5 -4.74 -12.39 37.31
CA ARG A 5 -5.02 -11.64 36.06
C ARG A 5 -4.02 -12.10 35.02
N ASN A 6 -4.41 -13.12 34.31
CA ASN A 6 -3.73 -13.53 33.05
C ASN A 6 -3.88 -12.38 32.04
N THR A 7 -2.99 -11.40 32.09
CA THR A 7 -2.94 -10.31 31.11
C THR A 7 -2.50 -10.93 29.78
N LYS A 8 -3.48 -11.29 28.95
CA LYS A 8 -3.24 -11.79 27.60
C LYS A 8 -2.40 -10.75 26.87
N LYS A 9 -1.12 -11.07 26.57
CA LYS A 9 -0.21 -10.19 25.83
C LYS A 9 -0.91 -9.72 24.56
N LEU A 10 -1.03 -8.40 24.39
CA LEU A 10 -1.68 -7.80 23.23
C LEU A 10 -0.87 -8.18 21.98
N LYS A 11 -1.51 -8.72 20.95
CA LYS A 11 -0.85 -9.02 19.69
C LYS A 11 -0.49 -7.74 18.97
N LYS A 12 0.67 -7.70 18.31
CA LYS A 12 1.18 -6.53 17.60
C LYS A 12 1.34 -6.80 16.11
N VAL A 13 0.84 -5.87 15.29
CA VAL A 13 1.10 -5.89 13.85
C VAL A 13 1.90 -4.66 13.43
N LEU A 14 2.90 -4.86 12.57
CA LEU A 14 3.67 -3.80 11.96
C LEU A 14 3.28 -3.67 10.48
N ILE A 15 2.62 -2.56 10.13
CA ILE A 15 2.38 -2.18 8.74
C ILE A 15 3.56 -1.35 8.25
N VAL A 16 4.12 -1.70 7.09
CA VAL A 16 5.33 -1.05 6.56
C VAL A 16 5.07 -0.53 5.15
N THR A 17 5.19 0.79 4.97
CA THR A 17 5.11 1.43 3.65
C THR A 17 6.22 2.46 3.48
N ARG A 18 6.46 2.91 2.25
CA ARG A 18 7.49 3.93 2.01
C ARG A 18 7.03 5.33 2.41
N VAL A 19 5.76 5.66 2.22
CA VAL A 19 5.19 7.01 2.40
C VAL A 19 4.06 6.99 3.40
N SER A 20 3.96 8.00 4.25
CA SER A 20 3.02 8.02 5.37
C SER A 20 1.54 8.12 4.95
N GLY A 21 1.26 8.77 3.82
CA GLY A 21 -0.11 8.92 3.32
C GLY A 21 -0.73 7.63 2.78
N PHE A 22 0.03 6.53 2.66
CA PHE A 22 -0.47 5.28 2.06
C PHE A 22 -1.54 4.61 2.93
N VAL A 23 -1.28 4.40 4.22
CA VAL A 23 -2.24 3.76 5.13
C VAL A 23 -3.53 4.57 5.24
N PRO A 24 -3.51 5.89 5.51
CA PRO A 24 -4.73 6.69 5.57
C PRO A 24 -5.55 6.70 4.27
N GLN A 25 -4.91 6.47 3.13
CA GLN A 25 -5.57 6.47 1.83
C GLN A 25 -6.16 5.11 1.47
N PHE A 26 -5.46 4.00 1.75
CA PHE A 26 -5.77 2.70 1.16
C PHE A 26 -6.01 1.58 2.17
N GLU A 27 -5.49 1.68 3.41
CA GLU A 27 -5.41 0.55 4.34
C GLU A 27 -6.28 0.72 5.61
N MET A 28 -7.02 1.81 5.76
CA MET A 28 -7.79 2.07 6.99
C MET A 28 -8.85 0.98 7.30
N ASN A 29 -9.39 0.31 6.28
CA ASN A 29 -10.29 -0.83 6.51
C ASN A 29 -9.53 -2.01 7.11
N ASN A 30 -8.32 -2.30 6.63
CA ASN A 30 -7.48 -3.36 7.17
C ASN A 30 -7.00 -3.03 8.58
N VAL A 31 -6.66 -1.75 8.85
CA VAL A 31 -6.34 -1.27 10.21
C VAL A 31 -7.50 -1.57 11.17
N LYS A 32 -8.72 -1.20 10.77
CA LYS A 32 -9.91 -1.44 11.59
C LYS A 32 -10.13 -2.92 11.88
N ILE A 33 -10.02 -3.77 10.86
CA ILE A 33 -10.14 -5.24 11.02
C ILE A 33 -9.07 -5.77 11.97
N LEU A 34 -7.82 -5.33 11.85
CA LEU A 34 -6.73 -5.75 12.73
C LEU A 34 -6.98 -5.32 14.17
N GLN A 35 -7.48 -4.11 14.40
CA GLN A 35 -7.86 -3.62 15.72
C GLN A 35 -9.04 -4.42 16.31
N GLU A 36 -10.07 -4.72 15.52
CA GLU A 36 -11.19 -5.58 15.92
C GLU A 36 -10.75 -7.02 16.23
N MET A 37 -9.70 -7.52 15.60
CA MET A 37 -9.05 -8.80 15.93
C MET A 37 -8.17 -8.73 17.19
N GLY A 38 -8.06 -7.57 17.83
CA GLY A 38 -7.28 -7.36 19.06
C GLY A 38 -5.79 -7.13 18.82
N TYR A 39 -5.40 -6.64 17.62
CA TYR A 39 -4.02 -6.21 17.37
C TYR A 39 -3.81 -4.76 17.76
N GLU A 40 -2.69 -4.48 18.43
CA GLU A 40 -2.08 -3.17 18.49
C GLU A 40 -1.41 -2.88 17.14
N VAL A 41 -1.84 -1.84 16.44
CA VAL A 41 -1.38 -1.53 15.09
C VAL A 41 -0.25 -0.51 15.13
N HIS A 42 0.92 -0.92 14.66
CA HIS A 42 2.09 -0.08 14.46
C HIS A 42 2.27 0.22 12.97
N TYR A 43 2.69 1.43 12.65
CA TYR A 43 2.87 1.89 11.28
C TYR A 43 4.26 2.50 11.08
N ALA A 44 5.09 1.86 10.27
CA ALA A 44 6.42 2.31 9.89
C ALA A 44 6.42 2.90 8.47
N ALA A 45 6.75 4.19 8.36
CA ALA A 45 6.79 4.91 7.10
C ALA A 45 7.73 6.11 7.18
N ASN A 46 8.03 6.73 6.03
CA ASN A 46 8.66 8.05 6.01
C ASN A 46 7.57 9.13 6.14
N PHE A 47 7.41 9.69 7.35
CA PHE A 47 6.41 10.71 7.65
C PHE A 47 6.77 12.09 7.10
N ASN A 48 8.01 12.28 6.62
CA ASN A 48 8.43 13.46 5.87
C ASN A 48 8.05 13.38 4.38
N THR A 49 7.51 12.24 3.93
CA THR A 49 7.10 12.00 2.54
C THR A 49 5.66 11.48 2.51
N ILE A 50 4.71 12.38 2.41
CA ILE A 50 3.27 12.07 2.54
C ILE A 50 2.72 11.43 1.25
N VAL A 51 2.88 12.06 0.09
CA VAL A 51 2.44 11.68 -1.28
C VAL A 51 0.91 11.62 -1.44
N TYR A 52 0.19 10.92 -0.59
CA TYR A 52 -1.26 10.74 -0.67
C TYR A 52 -1.93 11.58 0.43
N GLY A 53 -2.20 12.85 0.15
CA GLY A 53 -2.78 13.83 1.06
C GLY A 53 -1.83 14.99 1.34
N GLU A 54 -2.27 15.93 2.14
CA GLU A 54 -1.56 17.19 2.43
C GLU A 54 -0.71 17.06 3.70
N ASP A 55 -1.21 16.32 4.70
CA ASP A 55 -0.56 16.13 6.00
C ASP A 55 -0.80 14.75 6.58
N ASN A 56 -0.24 14.50 7.77
CA ASN A 56 -0.39 13.25 8.51
C ASN A 56 -1.58 13.24 9.51
N LYS A 57 -2.36 14.33 9.60
CA LYS A 57 -3.46 14.48 10.58
C LYS A 57 -4.54 13.40 10.45
N ARG A 58 -4.65 12.78 9.26
CA ARG A 58 -5.58 11.65 9.06
C ARG A 58 -5.27 10.43 9.93
N LEU A 59 -4.10 10.39 10.55
CA LEU A 59 -3.69 9.34 11.49
C LEU A 59 -4.05 9.67 12.95
N ASP A 60 -4.39 10.94 13.23
CA ASP A 60 -4.73 11.37 14.58
C ASP A 60 -6.02 10.67 15.05
N GLY A 61 -6.02 10.21 16.29
CA GLY A 61 -7.17 9.53 16.89
C GLY A 61 -7.47 8.12 16.35
N THR A 62 -6.64 7.58 15.43
CA THR A 62 -6.86 6.24 14.86
C THR A 62 -6.38 5.09 15.75
N GLY A 63 -5.64 5.39 16.82
CA GLY A 63 -5.00 4.37 17.67
C GLY A 63 -3.79 3.68 17.02
N ILE A 64 -3.30 4.19 15.88
CA ILE A 64 -2.10 3.68 15.21
C ILE A 64 -0.85 4.27 15.85
N ILE A 65 0.12 3.42 16.20
CA ILE A 65 1.43 3.85 16.72
C ILE A 65 2.39 4.04 15.55
N CYS A 66 2.78 5.29 15.30
CA CYS A 66 3.60 5.67 14.14
C CYS A 66 5.10 5.61 14.46
N HIS A 67 5.91 5.10 13.50
CA HIS A 67 7.36 4.99 13.58
C HIS A 67 7.99 5.62 12.33
N GLN A 68 8.77 6.69 12.52
CA GLN A 68 9.54 7.31 11.44
C GLN A 68 10.64 6.36 10.96
N ILE A 69 10.65 6.11 9.64
CA ILE A 69 11.70 5.36 8.95
C ILE A 69 12.10 6.14 7.70
N ASP A 70 13.39 6.30 7.47
CA ASP A 70 13.94 7.12 6.40
C ASP A 70 13.93 6.38 5.04
N PHE A 71 12.76 5.85 4.67
CA PHE A 71 12.59 5.19 3.38
C PHE A 71 12.77 6.14 2.21
N GLU A 72 13.48 5.68 1.20
CA GLU A 72 13.70 6.38 -0.05
C GLU A 72 13.09 5.63 -1.24
N ARG A 73 12.87 6.37 -2.34
CA ARG A 73 12.38 5.77 -3.59
C ARG A 73 13.49 5.03 -4.33
N SER A 74 14.69 5.59 -4.34
CA SER A 74 15.84 5.05 -5.05
C SER A 74 16.50 3.92 -4.26
N PRO A 75 16.76 2.76 -4.87
CA PRO A 75 17.52 1.69 -4.23
C PRO A 75 19.01 2.05 -4.03
N PHE A 76 19.50 3.09 -4.71
CA PHE A 76 20.89 3.54 -4.64
C PHE A 76 21.11 4.66 -3.61
N SER A 77 20.06 5.09 -2.90
CA SER A 77 20.19 6.10 -1.84
C SER A 77 21.00 5.56 -0.66
N LYS A 78 21.85 6.43 -0.08
CA LYS A 78 22.56 6.10 1.16
C LYS A 78 21.61 5.78 2.33
N ASN A 79 20.41 6.37 2.30
CA ASN A 79 19.38 6.17 3.32
C ASN A 79 18.77 4.77 3.31
N VAL A 80 18.95 3.97 2.25
CA VAL A 80 18.48 2.57 2.23
C VAL A 80 19.10 1.75 3.37
N LYS A 81 20.39 1.95 3.67
CA LYS A 81 21.08 1.30 4.79
C LYS A 81 20.55 1.78 6.15
N ILE A 82 20.22 3.08 6.24
CA ILE A 82 19.64 3.67 7.46
C ILE A 82 18.24 3.09 7.70
N ALA A 83 17.36 3.16 6.71
CA ALA A 83 16.01 2.61 6.78
C ALA A 83 16.02 1.11 7.11
N TYR A 84 16.97 0.35 6.54
CA TYR A 84 17.12 -1.06 6.86
C TYR A 84 17.46 -1.29 8.35
N LYS A 85 18.42 -0.53 8.91
CA LYS A 85 18.79 -0.63 10.33
C LYS A 85 17.63 -0.23 11.24
N GLN A 86 16.93 0.87 10.92
CA GLN A 86 15.76 1.33 11.67
C GLN A 86 14.64 0.27 11.71
N ILE A 87 14.32 -0.36 10.56
CA ILE A 87 13.33 -1.43 10.48
C ILE A 87 13.80 -2.70 11.20
N GLU A 88 15.07 -3.09 11.06
CA GLU A 88 15.62 -4.25 11.77
C GLU A 88 15.50 -4.06 13.30
N GLU A 89 15.89 -2.91 13.80
CA GLU A 89 15.82 -2.56 15.22
C GLU A 89 14.37 -2.52 15.72
N LEU A 90 13.48 -1.86 14.96
CA LEU A 90 12.06 -1.78 15.28
C LEU A 90 11.44 -3.19 15.38
N MET A 91 11.72 -4.07 14.43
CA MET A 91 11.22 -5.45 14.42
C MET A 91 11.83 -6.31 15.52
N PHE A 92 13.10 -6.07 15.86
CA PHE A 92 13.79 -6.82 16.90
C PHE A 92 13.22 -6.49 18.28
N ASN A 93 13.06 -5.20 18.59
CA ASN A 93 12.60 -4.71 19.88
C ASN A 93 11.07 -4.76 20.04
N GLY A 94 10.32 -4.60 18.94
CA GLY A 94 8.86 -4.49 18.98
C GLY A 94 8.12 -5.80 19.22
N GLU A 95 8.78 -6.94 19.01
CA GLU A 95 8.18 -8.28 19.18
C GLU A 95 6.85 -8.46 18.46
N TYR A 96 6.80 -8.08 17.17
CA TYR A 96 5.58 -8.16 16.38
C TYR A 96 5.16 -9.61 16.11
N ASP A 97 3.83 -9.83 16.12
CA ASP A 97 3.19 -11.11 15.78
C ASP A 97 2.86 -11.22 14.29
N LEU A 98 2.82 -10.09 13.58
CA LEU A 98 2.55 -10.00 12.15
C LEU A 98 3.28 -8.79 11.54
N ILE A 99 3.83 -8.98 10.34
CA ILE A 99 4.37 -7.88 9.53
C ILE A 99 3.58 -7.85 8.22
N HIS A 100 3.01 -6.68 7.88
CA HIS A 100 2.34 -6.46 6.61
C HIS A 100 3.03 -5.32 5.86
N CYS A 101 3.72 -5.63 4.78
CA CYS A 101 4.48 -4.64 4.01
C CYS A 101 3.88 -4.43 2.62
N HIS A 102 4.03 -3.18 2.14
CA HIS A 102 3.55 -2.72 0.85
C HIS A 102 4.66 -1.98 0.12
N MET A 103 4.47 -1.73 -1.19
CA MET A 103 5.37 -0.97 -2.05
C MET A 103 6.76 -1.64 -2.23
N PRO A 104 7.44 -1.44 -3.37
CA PRO A 104 8.65 -2.20 -3.68
C PRO A 104 9.77 -2.01 -2.66
N MET A 105 10.23 -0.77 -2.41
CA MET A 105 11.41 -0.54 -1.58
C MET A 105 11.19 -0.87 -0.11
N SER A 106 10.08 -0.43 0.49
CA SER A 106 9.73 -0.79 1.87
C SER A 106 9.46 -2.30 2.01
N GLY A 107 8.83 -2.91 0.99
CA GLY A 107 8.62 -4.36 0.95
C GLY A 107 9.93 -5.17 0.88
N VAL A 108 10.93 -4.72 0.11
CA VAL A 108 12.27 -5.36 0.08
C VAL A 108 12.91 -5.27 1.47
N ILE A 109 13.00 -4.06 2.02
CA ILE A 109 13.64 -3.79 3.31
C ILE A 109 12.96 -4.58 4.43
N ALA A 110 11.63 -4.56 4.50
CA ALA A 110 10.87 -5.26 5.53
C ALA A 110 11.05 -6.78 5.48
N ARG A 111 10.99 -7.39 4.28
CA ARG A 111 11.15 -8.84 4.11
C ARG A 111 12.56 -9.31 4.49
N VAL A 112 13.60 -8.55 4.12
CA VAL A 112 14.99 -8.86 4.47
C VAL A 112 15.22 -8.70 5.97
N ALA A 113 14.75 -7.61 6.59
CA ALA A 113 14.86 -7.38 8.02
C ALA A 113 14.12 -8.46 8.83
N ALA A 114 12.87 -8.78 8.45
CA ALA A 114 12.10 -9.85 9.08
C ALA A 114 12.83 -11.21 9.04
N GLN A 115 13.41 -11.54 7.90
CA GLN A 115 14.19 -12.78 7.77
C GLN A 115 15.42 -12.79 8.70
N LYS A 116 16.09 -11.65 8.85
CA LYS A 116 17.23 -11.52 9.76
C LYS A 116 16.81 -11.63 11.22
N VAL A 117 15.71 -10.98 11.60
CA VAL A 117 15.14 -11.07 12.94
C VAL A 117 14.72 -12.52 13.26
N ARG A 118 14.05 -13.21 12.33
CA ARG A 118 13.72 -14.65 12.46
C ARG A 118 14.95 -15.51 12.74
N LYS A 119 16.04 -15.28 11.99
CA LYS A 119 17.30 -16.05 12.16
C LYS A 119 17.96 -15.79 13.51
N LYS A 120 17.98 -14.53 13.97
CA LYS A 120 18.62 -14.12 15.22
C LYS A 120 17.83 -14.55 16.46
N THR A 121 16.51 -14.52 16.40
CA THR A 121 15.64 -14.68 17.56
C THR A 121 14.91 -16.03 17.63
N GLY A 122 14.90 -16.80 16.53
CA GLY A 122 14.06 -18.00 16.40
C GLY A 122 12.55 -17.72 16.27
N ARG A 123 12.12 -16.46 16.41
CA ARG A 123 10.69 -16.10 16.34
C ARG A 123 10.13 -16.34 14.93
N LYS A 124 8.97 -16.99 14.83
CA LYS A 124 8.26 -17.24 13.57
C LYS A 124 7.24 -16.12 13.33
N VAL A 125 7.71 -14.93 12.95
CA VAL A 125 6.83 -13.80 12.63
C VAL A 125 6.36 -13.91 11.18
N PRO A 126 5.04 -14.09 10.90
CA PRO A 126 4.52 -14.10 9.54
C PRO A 126 4.74 -12.76 8.83
N VAL A 127 5.01 -12.82 7.52
CA VAL A 127 5.17 -11.64 6.66
C VAL A 127 4.17 -11.74 5.53
N ILE A 128 3.27 -10.76 5.46
CA ILE A 128 2.39 -10.51 4.33
C ILE A 128 3.03 -9.41 3.46
N TYR A 129 3.08 -9.63 2.16
CA TYR A 129 3.46 -8.61 1.20
C TYR A 129 2.33 -8.39 0.19
N THR A 130 1.78 -7.18 0.13
CA THR A 130 0.81 -6.78 -0.88
C THR A 130 1.51 -6.01 -1.99
N ALA A 131 1.58 -6.58 -3.18
CA ALA A 131 2.12 -5.95 -4.37
C ALA A 131 1.01 -5.24 -5.15
N HIS A 132 1.13 -3.90 -5.28
CA HIS A 132 0.18 -3.04 -5.99
C HIS A 132 0.50 -2.92 -7.49
N GLY A 133 1.06 -3.93 -8.07
CA GLY A 133 1.52 -4.03 -9.45
C GLY A 133 3.02 -4.32 -9.50
N LEU A 134 3.38 -5.40 -10.18
CA LEU A 134 4.77 -5.77 -10.41
C LEU A 134 5.34 -4.91 -11.58
N HIS A 135 6.63 -4.60 -11.53
CA HIS A 135 7.27 -3.79 -12.57
C HIS A 135 7.49 -4.56 -13.89
N PHE A 136 7.40 -5.88 -13.84
CA PHE A 136 7.61 -6.81 -14.95
C PHE A 136 6.27 -7.45 -15.33
N TYR A 137 5.68 -6.97 -16.40
CA TYR A 137 4.39 -7.39 -16.97
C TYR A 137 4.53 -7.59 -18.49
N ASN A 138 3.52 -8.15 -19.16
CA ASN A 138 3.56 -8.33 -20.61
C ASN A 138 3.59 -6.97 -21.31
N GLY A 139 4.63 -6.72 -22.11
CA GLY A 139 4.89 -5.42 -22.72
C GLY A 139 5.69 -4.45 -21.84
N ALA A 140 6.13 -4.85 -20.64
CA ALA A 140 7.01 -4.02 -19.83
C ALA A 140 8.38 -3.82 -20.52
N PRO A 141 9.00 -2.62 -20.38
CA PRO A 141 10.36 -2.38 -20.85
C PRO A 141 11.34 -3.44 -20.30
N ILE A 142 12.28 -3.90 -21.14
CA ILE A 142 13.24 -4.98 -20.77
C ILE A 142 13.97 -4.66 -19.47
N LYS A 143 14.34 -3.40 -19.24
CA LYS A 143 14.98 -2.96 -18.01
C LYS A 143 14.18 -3.27 -16.73
N ASN A 144 12.85 -3.38 -16.83
CA ASN A 144 12.00 -3.67 -15.68
C ASN A 144 12.09 -5.15 -15.25
N TRP A 145 12.53 -6.04 -16.15
CA TRP A 145 12.66 -7.46 -15.86
C TRP A 145 13.79 -7.78 -14.88
N ILE A 146 14.69 -6.82 -14.59
CA ILE A 146 15.68 -6.94 -13.51
C ILE A 146 15.02 -7.15 -12.14
N TYR A 147 13.79 -6.66 -11.96
CA TYR A 147 13.05 -6.83 -10.71
C TYR A 147 12.47 -8.24 -10.53
N TYR A 148 12.32 -9.00 -11.60
CA TYR A 148 11.76 -10.36 -11.53
C TYR A 148 12.60 -11.31 -10.64
N PRO A 149 13.92 -11.50 -10.85
CA PRO A 149 14.72 -12.36 -10.00
C PRO A 149 14.77 -11.85 -8.55
N ILE A 150 14.74 -10.54 -8.34
CA ILE A 150 14.73 -9.93 -7.00
C ILE A 150 13.45 -10.31 -6.26
N GLU A 151 12.28 -10.07 -6.87
CA GLU A 151 10.99 -10.39 -6.26
C GLU A 151 10.82 -11.90 -6.05
N ARG A 152 11.26 -12.72 -7.01
CA ARG A 152 11.25 -14.18 -6.90
C ARG A 152 12.14 -14.65 -5.75
N TYR A 153 13.31 -14.03 -5.54
CA TYR A 153 14.19 -14.35 -4.41
C TYR A 153 13.55 -13.96 -3.07
N LEU A 154 12.99 -12.75 -2.98
CA LEU A 154 12.36 -12.22 -1.76
C LEU A 154 11.06 -12.95 -1.39
N ALA A 155 10.39 -13.56 -2.35
CA ALA A 155 9.23 -14.40 -2.10
C ALA A 155 9.50 -15.52 -1.08
N ARG A 156 10.73 -16.00 -0.96
CA ARG A 156 11.16 -16.98 0.07
C ARG A 156 11.05 -16.45 1.50
N TYR A 157 10.95 -15.14 1.68
CA TYR A 157 10.82 -14.49 3.00
C TYR A 157 9.39 -14.06 3.30
N THR A 158 8.48 -14.34 2.37
CA THR A 158 7.06 -13.94 2.39
C THR A 158 6.20 -15.15 2.73
N ASP A 159 5.35 -15.03 3.72
CA ASP A 159 4.42 -16.11 4.12
C ASP A 159 3.07 -15.99 3.38
N CYS A 160 2.65 -14.76 3.03
CA CYS A 160 1.50 -14.53 2.17
C CYS A 160 1.82 -13.41 1.18
N LEU A 161 1.74 -13.70 -0.12
CA LEU A 161 1.89 -12.72 -1.19
C LEU A 161 0.52 -12.40 -1.79
N ILE A 162 0.11 -11.13 -1.66
CA ILE A 162 -1.19 -10.66 -2.17
C ILE A 162 -0.97 -9.82 -3.43
N LEU A 163 -1.64 -10.17 -4.52
CA LEU A 163 -1.62 -9.47 -5.80
C LEU A 163 -3.00 -8.88 -6.09
N ILE A 164 -3.01 -7.68 -6.70
CA ILE A 164 -4.25 -6.94 -6.98
C ILE A 164 -4.73 -7.07 -8.42
N ASN A 165 -4.06 -7.84 -9.25
CA ASN A 165 -4.44 -8.11 -10.62
C ASN A 165 -4.13 -9.57 -11.04
N LYS A 166 -4.85 -10.05 -12.04
CA LYS A 166 -4.78 -11.44 -12.49
C LYS A 166 -3.46 -11.80 -13.17
N GLU A 167 -2.81 -10.86 -13.86
CA GLU A 167 -1.55 -11.10 -14.56
C GLU A 167 -0.43 -11.37 -13.55
N ASP A 168 -0.27 -10.48 -12.59
CA ASP A 168 0.71 -10.61 -11.51
C ASP A 168 0.47 -11.87 -10.68
N TYR A 169 -0.81 -12.19 -10.38
CA TYR A 169 -1.18 -13.39 -9.65
C TYR A 169 -0.74 -14.67 -10.38
N LYS A 170 -1.03 -14.78 -11.69
CA LYS A 170 -0.59 -15.93 -12.48
C LYS A 170 0.94 -16.07 -12.51
N ARG A 171 1.65 -14.95 -12.60
CA ARG A 171 3.11 -14.92 -12.63
C ARG A 171 3.71 -15.28 -11.28
N ALA A 172 3.17 -14.73 -10.19
CA ALA A 172 3.61 -15.00 -8.83
C ALA A 172 3.31 -16.42 -8.35
N GLY A 173 2.40 -17.15 -8.97
CA GLY A 173 2.16 -18.57 -8.70
C GLY A 173 3.39 -19.47 -8.90
N ARG A 174 4.43 -18.98 -9.60
CA ARG A 174 5.74 -19.64 -9.77
C ARG A 174 6.81 -19.19 -8.76
N PHE A 175 6.45 -18.29 -7.85
CA PHE A 175 7.39 -17.78 -6.86
C PHE A 175 7.47 -18.73 -5.65
N PRO A 176 8.65 -18.89 -5.05
CA PRO A 176 8.84 -19.77 -3.90
C PRO A 176 8.36 -19.09 -2.60
N VAL A 177 7.08 -18.70 -2.55
CA VAL A 177 6.44 -18.14 -1.35
C VAL A 177 6.37 -19.23 -0.28
N ARG A 178 6.64 -18.89 0.97
CA ARG A 178 6.66 -19.86 2.07
C ARG A 178 5.30 -20.43 2.43
N GLY A 179 4.25 -19.65 2.22
CA GLY A 179 2.87 -20.06 2.48
C GLY A 179 2.04 -19.97 1.21
N LYS A 180 1.27 -18.90 1.03
CA LYS A 180 0.30 -18.79 -0.05
C LYS A 180 0.45 -17.54 -0.90
N VAL A 181 -0.04 -17.64 -2.14
CA VAL A 181 -0.23 -16.52 -3.06
C VAL A 181 -1.73 -16.27 -3.20
N GLU A 182 -2.16 -15.06 -2.91
CA GLU A 182 -3.57 -14.67 -2.93
C GLU A 182 -3.83 -13.57 -3.96
N HIS A 183 -5.04 -13.56 -4.50
CA HIS A 183 -5.49 -12.53 -5.43
C HIS A 183 -6.66 -11.76 -4.83
N THR A 184 -6.57 -10.42 -4.85
CA THR A 184 -7.69 -9.53 -4.52
C THR A 184 -8.01 -8.64 -5.72
N MET A 185 -9.29 -8.29 -5.89
CA MET A 185 -9.75 -7.45 -7.01
C MET A 185 -9.54 -5.96 -6.71
N GLY A 186 -8.26 -5.54 -6.66
CA GLY A 186 -7.90 -4.15 -6.38
C GLY A 186 -7.94 -3.80 -4.89
N ILE A 187 -7.95 -2.50 -4.60
CA ILE A 187 -7.89 -1.97 -3.22
C ILE A 187 -9.29 -1.80 -2.61
N GLY A 188 -10.30 -1.71 -3.46
CA GLY A 188 -11.68 -1.43 -3.04
C GLY A 188 -11.93 0.06 -2.74
N MET A 189 -13.20 0.41 -2.66
CA MET A 189 -13.65 1.77 -2.33
C MET A 189 -14.93 1.70 -1.49
N LYS A 190 -14.99 2.53 -0.45
CA LYS A 190 -16.19 2.62 0.41
C LYS A 190 -17.27 3.45 -0.29
N LEU A 191 -18.22 2.79 -0.96
CA LEU A 191 -19.29 3.44 -1.74
C LEU A 191 -20.18 4.36 -0.88
N SER A 192 -20.50 3.98 0.36
CA SER A 192 -21.33 4.80 1.26
C SER A 192 -20.76 6.20 1.50
N LYS A 193 -19.46 6.42 1.30
CA LYS A 193 -18.87 7.77 1.35
C LYS A 193 -19.37 8.67 0.23
N TYR A 194 -19.82 8.11 -0.88
CA TYR A 194 -20.24 8.81 -2.09
C TYR A 194 -21.76 8.84 -2.28
N GLU A 195 -22.52 7.98 -1.60
CA GLU A 195 -23.99 7.92 -1.67
C GLU A 195 -24.65 9.25 -1.31
N LYS A 196 -24.09 9.99 -0.34
CA LYS A 196 -24.56 11.31 0.05
C LYS A 196 -24.44 12.37 -1.07
N TYR A 197 -23.66 12.10 -2.13
CA TYR A 197 -23.50 12.98 -3.28
C TYR A 197 -24.47 12.67 -4.42
N SER A 198 -25.25 11.59 -4.34
CA SER A 198 -26.18 11.14 -5.39
C SER A 198 -27.51 11.89 -5.46
N GLY A 199 -27.72 12.97 -4.68
CA GLY A 199 -28.98 13.69 -4.61
C GLY A 199 -28.84 15.19 -4.75
N LYS A 200 -29.17 15.94 -3.68
CA LYS A 200 -29.25 17.42 -3.67
C LYS A 200 -27.99 18.18 -4.13
N ILE A 201 -26.80 17.55 -4.04
CA ILE A 201 -25.54 18.18 -4.47
C ILE A 201 -25.39 18.14 -6.00
N LYS A 202 -25.98 17.16 -6.67
CA LYS A 202 -25.87 16.97 -8.12
C LYS A 202 -26.17 18.27 -8.89
N GLY A 203 -27.35 18.85 -8.71
CA GLY A 203 -27.75 20.02 -9.49
C GLY A 203 -26.98 21.32 -9.20
N LYS A 204 -26.37 21.49 -8.00
CA LYS A 204 -25.55 22.67 -7.69
C LYS A 204 -24.13 22.52 -8.26
N CYS A 205 -23.53 21.34 -8.13
CA CYS A 205 -22.21 21.05 -8.70
C CYS A 205 -22.26 21.06 -10.24
N GLU A 206 -23.29 20.46 -10.82
CA GLU A 206 -23.53 20.43 -12.27
C GLU A 206 -23.61 21.82 -12.87
N ARG A 207 -24.43 22.71 -12.30
CA ARG A 207 -24.55 24.11 -12.74
C ARG A 207 -23.24 24.88 -12.65
N ASN A 208 -22.45 24.68 -11.59
CA ASN A 208 -21.17 25.35 -11.42
C ASN A 208 -20.14 24.88 -12.44
N ILE A 209 -20.10 23.57 -12.76
CA ILE A 209 -19.21 22.98 -13.77
C ILE A 209 -19.60 23.50 -15.15
N TYR A 210 -20.88 23.43 -15.51
CA TYR A 210 -21.39 23.90 -16.79
C TYR A 210 -21.04 25.38 -17.02
N LYS A 211 -21.33 26.24 -16.02
CA LYS A 211 -20.94 27.64 -16.10
C LYS A 211 -19.45 27.89 -16.20
N ARG A 212 -18.63 27.11 -15.44
CA ARG A 212 -17.18 27.30 -15.41
C ARG A 212 -16.50 26.91 -16.71
N PHE A 213 -17.01 25.90 -17.38
CA PHE A 213 -16.41 25.34 -18.59
C PHE A 213 -17.21 25.64 -19.88
N GLY A 214 -18.26 26.45 -19.79
CA GLY A 214 -19.10 26.81 -20.93
C GLY A 214 -19.89 25.63 -21.52
N ILE A 215 -20.18 24.61 -20.71
CA ILE A 215 -20.90 23.42 -21.17
C ILE A 215 -22.39 23.74 -21.31
N ILE A 216 -23.00 23.35 -22.41
CA ILE A 216 -24.45 23.44 -22.64
C ILE A 216 -25.13 22.09 -22.38
N LYS A 217 -26.47 22.11 -22.21
CA LYS A 217 -27.22 20.91 -21.75
C LYS A 217 -27.12 19.70 -22.67
N ASP A 218 -26.93 19.93 -23.95
CA ASP A 218 -26.89 18.86 -24.98
C ASP A 218 -25.46 18.44 -25.38
N ASP A 219 -24.44 18.98 -24.70
CA ASP A 219 -23.05 18.57 -24.93
C ASP A 219 -22.78 17.15 -24.45
N ASN A 220 -22.07 16.38 -25.27
CA ASN A 220 -21.51 15.10 -24.85
C ASN A 220 -20.20 15.33 -24.09
N ILE A 221 -20.19 15.00 -22.79
CA ILE A 221 -19.06 15.25 -21.91
C ILE A 221 -18.24 13.96 -21.74
N ILE A 222 -16.97 13.99 -22.13
CA ILE A 222 -16.01 12.94 -21.84
C ILE A 222 -15.07 13.42 -20.73
N VAL A 223 -14.98 12.65 -19.64
CA VAL A 223 -14.13 12.99 -18.49
C VAL A 223 -12.97 12.01 -18.39
N SER A 224 -11.74 12.53 -18.44
CA SER A 224 -10.52 11.76 -18.22
C SER A 224 -9.84 12.24 -16.94
N VAL A 225 -9.68 11.35 -15.95
CA VAL A 225 -9.11 11.66 -14.64
C VAL A 225 -7.82 10.88 -14.42
N GLY A 226 -6.73 11.59 -14.11
CA GLY A 226 -5.44 10.96 -13.81
C GLY A 226 -4.31 11.97 -13.73
N GLU A 227 -3.14 11.48 -13.35
CA GLU A 227 -1.89 12.23 -13.40
C GLU A 227 -1.55 12.64 -14.86
N LEU A 228 -1.09 13.85 -15.10
CA LEU A 228 -0.60 14.27 -16.43
C LEU A 228 0.74 13.60 -16.70
N SER A 229 0.71 12.38 -17.22
CA SER A 229 1.88 11.57 -17.50
C SER A 229 1.70 10.73 -18.77
N LYS A 230 2.82 10.38 -19.43
CA LYS A 230 2.81 9.46 -20.60
C LYS A 230 2.12 8.14 -20.30
N ARG A 231 2.23 7.63 -19.07
CA ARG A 231 1.60 6.38 -18.62
C ARG A 231 0.08 6.44 -18.61
N LYS A 232 -0.51 7.60 -18.29
CA LYS A 232 -1.97 7.79 -18.28
C LYS A 232 -2.55 8.12 -19.64
N ASN A 233 -1.68 8.55 -20.58
CA ASN A 233 -1.96 8.70 -22.00
C ASN A 233 -3.25 9.50 -22.33
N HIS A 234 -3.45 10.65 -21.65
CA HIS A 234 -4.59 11.53 -21.94
C HIS A 234 -4.63 12.01 -23.37
N MET A 235 -3.47 12.06 -24.08
CA MET A 235 -3.40 12.43 -25.49
C MET A 235 -4.22 11.49 -26.37
N CYS A 236 -4.22 10.19 -26.09
CA CYS A 236 -5.03 9.24 -26.83
C CYS A 236 -6.54 9.58 -26.81
N VAL A 237 -7.04 10.09 -25.68
CA VAL A 237 -8.45 10.53 -25.57
C VAL A 237 -8.68 11.78 -26.40
N ILE A 238 -7.74 12.75 -26.37
CA ILE A 238 -7.85 14.00 -27.15
C ILE A 238 -7.80 13.70 -28.66
N GLU A 239 -6.86 12.85 -29.08
CA GLU A 239 -6.72 12.44 -30.47
C GLU A 239 -7.94 11.67 -30.99
N ALA A 240 -8.53 10.80 -30.17
CA ALA A 240 -9.75 10.08 -30.51
C ALA A 240 -10.95 11.03 -30.67
N MET A 241 -11.07 12.04 -29.78
CA MET A 241 -12.12 13.05 -29.89
C MET A 241 -12.00 13.92 -31.15
N ALA A 242 -10.78 14.16 -31.65
CA ALA A 242 -10.56 14.92 -32.87
C ALA A 242 -11.02 14.18 -34.15
N GLN A 243 -11.37 12.88 -34.01
CA GLN A 243 -11.85 12.03 -35.11
C GLN A 243 -13.38 11.85 -35.11
N LEU A 244 -14.05 12.36 -34.07
CA LEU A 244 -15.51 12.34 -33.91
C LEU A 244 -16.15 13.63 -34.43
#